data_aba9c84330b780d177069be8505497df
#
_entry.id   aba9c84330b780d177069be8505497df
#
_cell.length_a   1.000
_cell.length_b   1.000
_cell.length_c   1.000
_cell.angle_alpha   90.00
_cell.angle_beta   90.00
_cell.angle_gamma   90.00
#
_symmetry.space_group_name_H-M   'P 1'
#
loop_
_entity.id
_entity.type
_entity.pdbx_description
1 polymer ?
#
loop_
_entity_poly.entity_id
_entity_poly.type
_entity_poly.pdbx_seq_one_letter_code
_entity_poly.pdbx_strand_id
1 'polypeptide(L)'
;MAVKNISTRAQICGRSASCHGGHSAVEQSSYISREKMYCEYDGQTYYPKYVEDLVHTEVMLPANAPAEYSDPKILWNSVENAEKNSNAQLARTFRVELPNEWSYELATEVMRDYIKRNFTDEGMCVQFAIHDSENKEGQRNLKPSVGLQVIL
;
A
#
# COMPACT_ATOMS: atom_id res chain seq x y z
N MET A 1 -15.37 -10.07 21.81
CA MET A 1 -14.94 -8.74 21.34
C MET A 1 -15.62 -8.41 20.02
N ALA A 2 -16.55 -7.49 20.06
CA ALA A 2 -17.25 -7.08 18.85
C ALA A 2 -16.29 -6.23 18.01
N VAL A 3 -15.90 -6.73 16.85
CA VAL A 3 -15.21 -5.92 15.84
C VAL A 3 -16.26 -4.98 15.27
N LYS A 4 -16.32 -3.78 15.81
CA LYS A 4 -17.17 -2.75 15.23
C LYS A 4 -16.62 -2.35 13.87
N ASN A 5 -17.34 -2.72 12.84
CA ASN A 5 -17.22 -2.19 11.47
C ASN A 5 -15.80 -1.78 11.05
N ILE A 6 -15.03 -2.73 10.56
CA ILE A 6 -13.82 -2.42 9.81
C ILE A 6 -14.28 -1.78 8.50
N SER A 7 -14.16 -0.46 8.41
CA SER A 7 -14.44 0.23 7.16
C SER A 7 -13.32 -0.06 6.17
N THR A 8 -13.65 -0.74 5.09
CA THR A 8 -12.70 -1.04 4.03
C THR A 8 -13.10 -0.30 2.76
N ARG A 9 -12.19 0.46 2.21
CA ARG A 9 -12.40 1.16 0.95
C ARG A 9 -11.36 0.72 -0.07
N ALA A 10 -11.83 0.14 -1.18
CA ALA A 10 -10.98 -0.30 -2.29
C ALA A 10 -11.07 0.68 -3.45
N GLN A 11 -9.93 1.02 -4.05
CA GLN A 11 -9.84 1.87 -5.23
C GLN A 11 -8.82 1.30 -6.21
N ILE A 12 -8.94 1.67 -7.49
CA ILE A 12 -7.99 1.30 -8.54
C ILE A 12 -7.01 2.45 -8.75
N CYS A 13 -5.73 2.15 -8.63
CA CYS A 13 -4.65 3.01 -9.07
C CYS A 13 -4.34 2.71 -10.53
N GLY A 14 -4.51 3.69 -11.42
CA GLY A 14 -4.30 3.50 -12.85
C GLY A 14 -4.13 4.79 -13.59
N ARG A 15 -3.65 4.73 -14.83
CA ARG A 15 -3.33 5.91 -15.65
C ARG A 15 -4.55 6.65 -16.18
N SER A 16 -5.71 6.00 -16.23
CA SER A 16 -6.93 6.65 -16.68
C SER A 16 -7.44 7.69 -15.69
N ALA A 17 -7.96 8.81 -16.18
CA ALA A 17 -8.56 9.85 -15.34
C ALA A 17 -9.77 9.36 -14.53
N SER A 18 -10.37 8.23 -14.90
CA SER A 18 -11.48 7.62 -14.16
C SER A 18 -11.02 6.84 -12.91
N CYS A 19 -9.71 6.61 -12.75
CA CYS A 19 -9.18 5.89 -11.60
C CYS A 19 -9.03 6.83 -10.40
N HIS A 20 -9.67 6.48 -9.29
CA HIS A 20 -9.70 7.30 -8.08
C HIS A 20 -8.66 6.88 -7.03
N GLY A 21 -7.97 5.78 -7.23
CA GLY A 21 -6.92 5.28 -6.34
C GLY A 21 -5.52 5.80 -6.63
N GLY A 22 -5.41 6.88 -7.43
CA GLY A 22 -4.15 7.47 -7.87
C GLY A 22 -3.78 7.12 -9.30
N HIS A 23 -2.79 7.81 -9.86
CA HIS A 23 -2.37 7.67 -11.25
C HIS A 23 -0.98 7.05 -11.42
N SER A 24 -0.25 6.85 -10.35
CA SER A 24 1.06 6.22 -10.34
C SER A 24 1.20 5.29 -9.14
N ALA A 25 1.64 4.06 -9.38
CA ALA A 25 1.92 3.11 -8.30
C ALA A 25 3.13 3.55 -7.47
N VAL A 26 4.14 4.14 -8.12
CA VAL A 26 5.30 4.71 -7.42
C VAL A 26 4.89 5.86 -6.52
N GLU A 27 4.01 6.74 -6.99
CA GLU A 27 3.46 7.84 -6.18
C GLU A 27 2.73 7.32 -4.95
N GLN A 28 1.86 6.30 -5.11
CA GLN A 28 1.14 5.70 -4.00
C GLN A 28 2.09 5.05 -3.00
N SER A 29 3.11 4.35 -3.48
CA SER A 29 4.15 3.76 -2.63
C SER A 29 4.89 4.82 -1.83
N SER A 30 5.33 5.89 -2.49
CA SER A 30 5.96 7.04 -1.84
C SER A 30 5.08 7.63 -0.74
N TYR A 31 3.81 7.80 -1.03
CA TYR A 31 2.85 8.37 -0.09
C TYR A 31 2.70 7.50 1.17
N ILE A 32 2.49 6.19 1.02
CA ILE A 32 2.23 5.32 2.17
C ILE A 32 3.50 5.01 2.98
N SER A 33 4.66 4.92 2.33
CA SER A 33 5.93 4.63 3.01
C SER A 33 6.64 5.88 3.53
N ARG A 34 6.16 7.06 3.21
CA ARG A 34 6.79 8.35 3.55
C ARG A 34 8.22 8.45 3.05
N GLU A 35 8.49 7.86 1.89
CA GLU A 35 9.80 7.90 1.25
C GLU A 35 9.74 8.59 -0.11
N LYS A 36 10.76 9.38 -0.41
CA LYS A 36 10.97 9.95 -1.75
C LYS A 36 11.25 8.84 -2.75
N MET A 37 10.54 8.83 -3.88
CA MET A 37 10.70 7.83 -4.93
C MET A 37 10.73 8.44 -6.32
N TYR A 38 11.62 7.95 -7.16
CA TYR A 38 11.68 8.29 -8.58
C TYR A 38 10.87 7.29 -9.39
N CYS A 39 10.02 7.79 -10.28
CA CYS A 39 9.25 6.98 -11.22
C CYS A 39 9.88 7.04 -12.61
N GLU A 40 10.36 5.91 -13.09
CA GLU A 40 11.03 5.84 -14.40
C GLU A 40 10.05 6.07 -15.56
N TYR A 41 8.81 5.66 -15.41
CA TYR A 41 7.81 5.76 -16.48
C TYR A 41 7.48 7.22 -16.84
N ASP A 42 7.26 8.08 -15.85
CA ASP A 42 6.91 9.48 -16.06
C ASP A 42 8.08 10.46 -15.86
N GLY A 43 9.22 9.96 -15.39
CA GLY A 43 10.41 10.76 -15.14
C GLY A 43 10.30 11.73 -13.97
N GLN A 44 9.32 11.53 -13.09
CA GLN A 44 9.08 12.41 -11.95
C GLN A 44 9.58 11.81 -10.64
N THR A 45 10.00 12.68 -9.74
CA THR A 45 10.31 12.30 -8.37
C THR A 45 9.15 12.72 -7.47
N TYR A 46 8.63 11.77 -6.72
CA TYR A 46 7.54 12.00 -5.78
C TYR A 46 8.07 12.22 -4.39
N TYR A 47 7.63 13.31 -3.76
CA TYR A 47 8.01 13.71 -2.41
C TYR A 47 6.79 13.57 -1.51
N PRO A 48 6.82 12.66 -0.53
CA PRO A 48 5.71 12.53 0.40
C PRO A 48 5.64 13.73 1.33
N LYS A 49 4.44 13.99 1.87
CA LYS A 49 4.32 14.94 2.96
C LYS A 49 5.08 14.42 4.17
N TYR A 50 5.87 15.28 4.80
CA TYR A 50 6.57 14.94 6.03
C TYR A 50 5.56 14.90 7.19
N VAL A 51 5.18 13.70 7.59
CA VAL A 51 4.31 13.44 8.74
C VAL A 51 4.91 12.28 9.53
N GLU A 52 5.14 12.48 10.82
CA GLU A 52 5.71 11.46 11.69
C GLU A 52 4.61 10.51 12.23
N ASP A 53 3.89 9.87 11.33
CA ASP A 53 2.79 8.96 11.68
C ASP A 53 3.04 7.51 11.26
N LEU A 54 4.15 7.23 10.62
CA LEU A 54 4.46 5.89 10.12
C LEU A 54 4.89 4.98 11.26
N VAL A 55 4.13 3.91 11.47
CA VAL A 55 4.44 2.87 12.46
C VAL A 55 5.23 1.74 11.83
N HIS A 56 4.79 1.27 10.66
CA HIS A 56 5.40 0.13 9.97
C HIS A 56 5.09 0.17 8.49
N THR A 57 6.05 -0.23 7.67
CA THR A 57 5.87 -0.45 6.24
C THR A 57 6.71 -1.63 5.79
N GLU A 58 6.15 -2.45 4.92
CA GLU A 58 6.88 -3.57 4.31
C GLU A 58 6.24 -4.00 2.99
N VAL A 59 7.01 -4.72 2.19
CA VAL A 59 6.51 -5.43 1.01
C VAL A 59 6.44 -6.91 1.35
N MET A 60 5.30 -7.53 1.10
CA MET A 60 5.11 -8.98 1.21
C MET A 60 5.03 -9.57 -0.19
N LEU A 61 5.79 -10.63 -0.41
CA LEU A 61 5.95 -11.26 -1.72
C LEU A 61 5.38 -12.68 -1.72
N PRO A 62 4.79 -13.11 -2.86
CA PRO A 62 4.49 -14.53 -3.06
C PRO A 62 5.79 -15.33 -3.21
N ALA A 63 5.71 -16.66 -3.03
CA ALA A 63 6.87 -17.54 -3.03
C ALA A 63 7.70 -17.51 -4.33
N ASN A 64 7.05 -17.22 -5.46
CA ASN A 64 7.68 -17.20 -6.78
C ASN A 64 8.16 -15.82 -7.26
N ALA A 65 8.02 -14.80 -6.43
CA ALA A 65 8.44 -13.45 -6.80
C ALA A 65 9.96 -13.28 -6.65
N PRO A 66 10.60 -12.47 -7.52
CA PRO A 66 12.00 -12.10 -7.34
C PRO A 66 12.23 -11.41 -5.99
N ALA A 67 13.30 -11.80 -5.29
CA ALA A 67 13.62 -11.24 -3.98
C ALA A 67 13.85 -9.72 -4.00
N GLU A 68 14.31 -9.18 -5.12
CA GLU A 68 14.52 -7.73 -5.30
C GLU A 68 13.24 -6.91 -5.17
N TYR A 69 12.07 -7.51 -5.37
CA TYR A 69 10.78 -6.85 -5.23
C TYR A 69 10.40 -6.56 -3.78
N SER A 70 11.20 -6.99 -2.82
CA SER A 70 11.07 -6.52 -1.43
C SER A 70 11.39 -5.04 -1.27
N ASP A 71 12.12 -4.44 -2.23
CA ASP A 71 12.28 -2.99 -2.32
C ASP A 71 11.10 -2.40 -3.10
N PRO A 72 10.27 -1.56 -2.47
CA PRO A 72 9.11 -0.99 -3.14
C PRO A 72 9.46 -0.13 -4.35
N LYS A 73 10.64 0.49 -4.38
CA LYS A 73 11.11 1.28 -5.53
C LYS A 73 11.30 0.40 -6.76
N ILE A 74 11.88 -0.79 -6.57
CA ILE A 74 12.08 -1.76 -7.65
C ILE A 74 10.74 -2.35 -8.07
N LEU A 75 9.92 -2.78 -7.11
CA LEU A 75 8.63 -3.41 -7.38
C LEU A 75 7.73 -2.50 -8.23
N TRP A 76 7.47 -1.29 -7.76
CA TRP A 76 6.47 -0.44 -8.41
C TRP A 76 6.96 0.19 -9.71
N ASN A 77 8.25 0.45 -9.84
CA ASN A 77 8.84 0.82 -11.13
C ASN A 77 8.74 -0.33 -12.14
N SER A 78 8.96 -1.57 -11.71
CA SER A 78 8.78 -2.74 -12.57
C SER A 78 7.34 -2.89 -13.04
N VAL A 79 6.36 -2.67 -12.16
CA VAL A 79 4.94 -2.71 -12.52
C VAL A 79 4.61 -1.64 -13.56
N GLU A 80 5.03 -0.41 -13.35
CA GLU A 80 4.74 0.69 -14.27
C GLU A 80 5.44 0.50 -15.63
N ASN A 81 6.65 -0.01 -15.63
CA ASN A 81 7.40 -0.28 -16.88
C ASN A 81 6.81 -1.45 -17.66
N ALA A 82 6.20 -2.43 -16.99
CA ALA A 82 5.55 -3.57 -17.64
C ALA A 82 4.22 -3.19 -18.31
N GLU A 83 3.53 -2.22 -17.76
CA GLU A 83 2.21 -1.77 -18.22
C GLU A 83 2.37 -0.58 -19.18
N LYS A 84 2.15 -0.82 -20.47
CA LYS A 84 2.41 0.18 -21.53
C LYS A 84 1.19 0.94 -21.97
N ASN A 85 -0.02 0.50 -21.62
CA ASN A 85 -1.25 1.12 -22.07
C ASN A 85 -1.55 2.41 -21.31
N SER A 86 -2.14 3.39 -22.01
CA SER A 86 -2.55 4.66 -21.40
C SER A 86 -3.68 4.52 -20.38
N ASN A 87 -4.42 3.41 -20.42
CA ASN A 87 -5.50 3.08 -19.49
C ASN A 87 -5.13 1.94 -18.55
N ALA A 88 -3.84 1.64 -18.35
CA ALA A 88 -3.38 0.54 -17.53
C ALA A 88 -3.84 0.69 -16.07
N GLN A 89 -4.28 -0.42 -15.50
CA GLN A 89 -4.52 -0.55 -14.08
C GLN A 89 -3.22 -1.03 -13.42
N LEU A 90 -2.64 -0.20 -12.57
CA LEU A 90 -1.30 -0.44 -12.01
C LEU A 90 -1.36 -1.19 -10.69
N ALA A 91 -2.35 -0.88 -9.87
CA ALA A 91 -2.51 -1.48 -8.55
C ALA A 91 -3.93 -1.31 -8.05
N ARG A 92 -4.26 -2.05 -7.01
CA ARG A 92 -5.47 -1.81 -6.21
C ARG A 92 -5.03 -1.32 -4.85
N THR A 93 -5.72 -0.29 -4.35
CA THR A 93 -5.41 0.31 -3.05
C THR A 93 -6.58 0.07 -2.10
N PHE A 94 -6.25 -0.29 -0.86
CA PHE A 94 -7.24 -0.47 0.20
C PHE A 94 -6.87 0.38 1.39
N ARG A 95 -7.87 0.94 2.05
CA ARG A 95 -7.72 1.54 3.36
C ARG A 95 -8.57 0.74 4.35
N VAL A 96 -7.96 0.38 5.46
CA VAL A 96 -8.61 -0.37 6.53
C VAL A 96 -8.37 0.39 7.84
N GLU A 97 -9.43 0.63 8.58
CA GLU A 97 -9.31 1.20 9.92
C GLU A 97 -9.14 0.08 10.94
N LEU A 98 -8.09 0.17 11.75
CA LEU A 98 -7.80 -0.81 12.76
C LEU A 98 -8.33 -0.35 14.13
N PRO A 99 -8.73 -1.31 15.00
CA PRO A 99 -9.14 -0.98 16.36
C PRO A 99 -8.03 -0.26 17.14
N ASN A 100 -8.40 0.83 17.80
CA ASN A 100 -7.44 1.62 18.59
C ASN A 100 -6.88 0.89 19.81
N GLU A 101 -7.56 -0.17 20.26
CA GLU A 101 -7.12 -0.99 21.39
C GLU A 101 -5.92 -1.89 21.05
N TRP A 102 -5.68 -2.11 19.77
CA TRP A 102 -4.58 -2.98 19.35
C TRP A 102 -3.23 -2.29 19.54
N SER A 103 -2.24 -3.07 20.03
CA SER A 103 -0.85 -2.64 20.00
C SER A 103 -0.34 -2.59 18.55
N TYR A 104 0.75 -1.89 18.31
CA TYR A 104 1.39 -1.87 17.00
C TYR A 104 1.83 -3.26 16.54
N GLU A 105 2.34 -4.07 17.49
CA GLU A 105 2.76 -5.44 17.24
C GLU A 105 1.59 -6.31 16.80
N LEU A 106 0.47 -6.25 17.52
CA LEU A 106 -0.73 -6.99 17.17
C LEU A 106 -1.29 -6.55 15.82
N ALA A 107 -1.37 -5.24 15.58
CA ALA A 107 -1.84 -4.69 14.30
C ALA A 107 -0.98 -5.21 13.13
N THR A 108 0.34 -5.20 13.29
CA THR A 108 1.28 -5.69 12.27
C THR A 108 1.09 -7.19 12.01
N GLU A 109 0.99 -8.00 13.07
CA GLU A 109 0.78 -9.44 12.94
C GLU A 109 -0.53 -9.80 12.26
N VAL A 110 -1.62 -9.13 12.66
CA VAL A 110 -2.94 -9.35 12.06
C VAL A 110 -2.93 -8.97 10.58
N MET A 111 -2.32 -7.84 10.23
CA MET A 111 -2.23 -7.42 8.84
C MET A 111 -1.37 -8.36 8.01
N ARG A 112 -0.24 -8.83 8.52
CA ARG A 112 0.59 -9.82 7.83
C ARG A 112 -0.17 -11.12 7.56
N ASP A 113 -0.88 -11.64 8.56
CA ASP A 113 -1.67 -12.85 8.41
C ASP A 113 -2.79 -12.68 7.39
N TYR A 114 -3.52 -11.57 7.47
CA TYR A 114 -4.59 -11.26 6.52
C TYR A 114 -4.07 -11.13 5.09
N ILE A 115 -2.98 -10.40 4.89
CA ILE A 115 -2.38 -10.19 3.58
C ILE A 115 -1.84 -11.50 3.01
N LYS A 116 -1.19 -12.32 3.84
CA LYS A 116 -0.67 -13.61 3.40
C LYS A 116 -1.77 -14.51 2.90
N ARG A 117 -2.83 -14.69 3.66
CA ARG A 117 -3.93 -15.61 3.32
C ARG A 117 -4.73 -15.17 2.10
N ASN A 118 -4.95 -13.87 1.95
CA ASN A 118 -5.87 -13.35 0.94
C ASN A 118 -5.17 -12.86 -0.33
N PHE A 119 -3.88 -12.56 -0.28
CA PHE A 119 -3.18 -11.94 -1.40
C PHE A 119 -1.88 -12.64 -1.77
N THR A 120 -0.91 -12.75 -0.89
CA THR A 120 0.39 -13.31 -1.28
C THR A 120 0.33 -14.80 -1.55
N ASP A 121 -0.50 -15.56 -0.84
CA ASP A 121 -0.73 -16.98 -1.14
C ASP A 121 -1.45 -17.18 -2.48
N GLU A 122 -2.12 -16.13 -2.99
CA GLU A 122 -2.76 -16.12 -4.31
C GLU A 122 -1.87 -15.54 -5.41
N GLY A 123 -0.60 -15.29 -5.13
CA GLY A 123 0.38 -14.83 -6.12
C GLY A 123 0.51 -13.33 -6.28
N MET A 124 -0.02 -12.54 -5.35
CA MET A 124 0.04 -11.07 -5.41
C MET A 124 1.18 -10.51 -4.58
N CYS A 125 1.85 -9.47 -5.11
CA CYS A 125 2.76 -8.65 -4.31
C CYS A 125 1.98 -7.56 -3.61
N VAL A 126 2.27 -7.31 -2.35
CA VAL A 126 1.57 -6.33 -1.53
C VAL A 126 2.57 -5.44 -0.80
N GLN A 127 2.39 -4.14 -0.90
CA GLN A 127 3.01 -3.20 0.03
C GLN A 127 1.95 -2.67 0.97
N PHE A 128 2.22 -2.69 2.25
CA PHE A 128 1.32 -2.08 3.23
C PHE A 128 2.09 -1.17 4.19
N ALA A 129 1.36 -0.23 4.76
CA ALA A 129 1.88 0.66 5.79
C ALA A 129 0.81 0.86 6.85
N ILE A 130 1.26 0.94 8.09
CA ILE A 130 0.42 1.27 9.23
C ILE A 130 0.78 2.69 9.66
N HIS A 131 -0.23 3.56 9.69
CA HIS A 131 -0.08 4.93 10.14
C HIS A 131 -0.88 5.12 11.43
N ASP A 132 -0.30 5.84 12.37
CA ASP A 132 -0.97 6.20 13.63
C ASP A 132 -1.06 7.73 13.69
N SER A 133 -2.22 8.25 13.32
CA SER A 133 -2.50 9.67 13.38
C SER A 133 -3.56 9.97 14.45
N GLU A 134 -3.44 11.12 15.08
CA GLU A 134 -4.50 11.61 15.96
C GLU A 134 -5.64 12.17 15.13
N ASN A 135 -6.88 11.87 15.53
CA ASN A 135 -8.04 12.54 14.96
C ASN A 135 -8.20 13.94 15.57
N LYS A 136 -9.23 14.71 15.14
CA LYS A 136 -9.50 16.06 15.63
C LYS A 136 -9.80 16.12 17.14
N GLU A 137 -10.10 14.98 17.75
CA GLU A 137 -10.43 14.83 19.18
C GLU A 137 -9.23 14.33 20.00
N GLY A 138 -8.04 14.21 19.38
CA GLY A 138 -6.83 13.70 20.02
C GLY A 138 -6.81 12.19 20.21
N GLN A 139 -7.72 11.44 19.58
CA GLN A 139 -7.76 9.99 19.65
C GLN A 139 -6.82 9.38 18.62
N ARG A 140 -6.17 8.29 19.01
CA ARG A 140 -5.30 7.50 18.12
C ARG A 140 -6.14 6.82 17.03
N ASN A 141 -5.68 6.91 15.80
CA ASN A 141 -6.37 6.35 14.65
C ASN A 141 -5.39 5.51 13.81
N LEU A 142 -5.40 4.20 14.01
CA LEU A 142 -4.54 3.27 13.27
C LEU A 142 -5.13 3.01 11.87
N LYS A 143 -4.39 3.41 10.84
CA LYS A 143 -4.80 3.24 9.44
C LYS A 143 -3.74 2.48 8.64
N PRO A 144 -3.93 1.20 8.36
CA PRO A 144 -3.10 0.55 7.36
C PRO A 144 -3.53 0.98 5.96
N SER A 145 -2.56 1.28 5.12
CA SER A 145 -2.76 1.49 3.69
C SER A 145 -2.10 0.34 2.95
N VAL A 146 -2.84 -0.31 2.05
CA VAL A 146 -2.36 -1.51 1.35
C VAL A 146 -2.41 -1.26 -0.15
N GLY A 147 -1.26 -1.40 -0.81
CA GLY A 147 -1.18 -1.44 -2.27
C GLY A 147 -1.04 -2.89 -2.75
N LEU A 148 -1.91 -3.31 -3.65
CA LEU A 148 -1.93 -4.67 -4.19
C LEU A 148 -1.55 -4.67 -5.66
N GLN A 149 -0.68 -5.59 -6.04
CA GLN A 149 -0.35 -5.83 -7.44
C GLN A 149 -0.28 -7.33 -7.72
N VAL A 150 -0.97 -7.74 -8.77
CA VAL A 150 -0.85 -9.11 -9.29
C VAL A 150 0.38 -9.17 -10.20
N ILE A 151 1.29 -10.08 -9.92
CA ILE A 151 2.39 -10.41 -10.83
C ILE A 151 1.96 -11.60 -11.66
N LEU A 152 1.90 -11.41 -12.96
CA LEU A 152 1.62 -12.47 -13.92
C LEU A 152 2.93 -13.12 -14.36
#